data_3b6d346c879114b4986f2cc0a935accd
#
_entry.id   3b6d346c879114b4986f2cc0a935accd
#
_cell.length_a   1.000
_cell.length_b   1.000
_cell.length_c   1.000
_cell.angle_alpha   90.00
_cell.angle_beta   90.00
_cell.angle_gamma   90.00
#
_symmetry.space_group_name_H-M   'P 1'
#
loop_
_entity.id
_entity.type
_entity.pdbx_description
1 polymer ?
#
loop_
_entity_poly.entity_id
_entity_poly.type
_entity_poly.pdbx_seq_one_letter_code
_entity_poly.pdbx_strand_id
1 'polypeptide(L)'
;QKQAVSLERLQEEVAAMMQKDATAGTSVAIPVRSMKQALASSPTGIIAEFKRRSPSKGWIHETARAEEIPAAYETAGASAVSILTDEKFFGGSLQDIRMARPLIGIPILRKDFIIDEYQLLQARIVGADAVLLIAACLTQEECATLTAQAHALGLEVLLEIHTFSELAYVNADVDMVGVNNRNLGTFVTDVKNSFHIAEKLRQIPATALDSSDSPSLPLLE
;
A
#
# COMPACT_ATOMS: atom_id res chain seq x y z
N GLN A 1 9.11 8.00 15.78
CA GLN A 1 8.44 8.94 14.85
C GLN A 1 7.48 9.87 15.61
N LYS A 2 6.58 9.35 16.46
CA LYS A 2 5.64 10.16 17.27
C LYS A 2 6.28 11.22 18.17
N GLN A 3 7.56 11.09 18.51
CA GLN A 3 8.29 12.08 19.31
C GLN A 3 8.75 13.30 18.49
N ALA A 4 8.83 13.19 17.17
CA ALA A 4 9.32 14.27 16.30
C ALA A 4 8.18 15.20 15.83
N VAL A 5 6.98 14.67 15.63
CA VAL A 5 5.78 15.41 15.20
C VAL A 5 4.59 14.88 15.98
N SER A 6 3.73 15.73 16.54
CA SER A 6 2.54 15.29 17.28
C SER A 6 1.46 14.77 16.30
N LEU A 7 0.54 13.93 16.83
CA LEU A 7 -0.60 13.43 16.07
C LEU A 7 -1.50 14.59 15.62
N GLU A 8 -1.80 15.52 16.52
CA GLU A 8 -2.64 16.68 16.25
C GLU A 8 -2.10 17.51 15.08
N ARG A 9 -0.77 17.72 15.04
CA ARG A 9 -0.14 18.44 13.93
C ARG A 9 -0.30 17.75 12.59
N LEU A 10 -0.20 16.42 12.54
CA LEU A 10 -0.42 15.68 11.31
C LEU A 10 -1.90 15.74 10.88
N GLN A 11 -2.83 15.66 11.84
CA GLN A 11 -4.26 15.79 11.57
C GLN A 11 -4.60 17.18 11.02
N GLU A 12 -4.03 18.25 11.58
CA GLU A 12 -4.18 19.61 11.06
C GLU A 12 -3.63 19.76 9.64
N GLU A 13 -2.45 19.20 9.37
CA GLU A 13 -1.81 19.24 8.05
C GLU A 13 -2.66 18.51 7.00
N VAL A 14 -3.17 17.33 7.33
CA VAL A 14 -4.05 16.57 6.44
C VAL A 14 -5.36 17.29 6.22
N ALA A 15 -5.99 17.82 7.27
CA ALA A 15 -7.25 18.58 7.14
C ALA A 15 -7.08 19.80 6.22
N ALA A 16 -5.96 20.52 6.35
CA ALA A 16 -5.64 21.64 5.47
C ALA A 16 -5.41 21.22 4.02
N MET A 17 -4.80 20.04 3.79
CA MET A 17 -4.63 19.46 2.46
C MET A 17 -6.00 19.11 1.85
N MET A 18 -6.84 18.38 2.57
CA MET A 18 -8.17 17.95 2.09
C MET A 18 -9.09 19.14 1.80
N GLN A 19 -9.03 20.22 2.60
CA GLN A 19 -9.78 21.45 2.32
C GLN A 19 -9.31 22.13 1.04
N LYS A 20 -8.02 22.17 0.77
CA LYS A 20 -7.48 22.70 -0.50
C LYS A 20 -7.92 21.86 -1.68
N ASP A 21 -7.93 20.51 -1.52
CA ASP A 21 -8.40 19.58 -2.54
C ASP A 21 -9.88 19.84 -2.88
N ALA A 22 -10.72 20.09 -1.88
CA ALA A 22 -12.14 20.36 -2.06
C ALA A 22 -12.44 21.75 -2.68
N THR A 23 -11.58 22.74 -2.44
CA THR A 23 -11.79 24.14 -2.90
C THR A 23 -11.11 24.44 -4.22
N ALA A 24 -10.02 23.73 -4.53
CA ALA A 24 -9.27 23.89 -5.77
C ALA A 24 -9.90 23.05 -6.89
N GLY A 25 -10.99 23.48 -7.48
CA GLY A 25 -11.59 22.83 -8.67
C GLY A 25 -10.60 22.58 -9.83
N THR A 26 -9.34 22.88 -9.69
CA THR A 26 -8.17 22.51 -10.52
C THR A 26 -6.86 22.94 -9.82
N SER A 27 -5.87 22.09 -9.79
CA SER A 27 -4.43 22.43 -9.98
C SER A 27 -3.41 22.32 -8.86
N VAL A 28 -3.68 22.08 -7.57
CA VAL A 28 -2.57 21.98 -6.58
C VAL A 28 -2.67 20.80 -5.61
N ALA A 29 -3.78 20.10 -5.59
CA ALA A 29 -3.89 18.87 -4.82
C ALA A 29 -3.09 17.75 -5.50
N ILE A 30 -2.36 16.96 -4.74
CA ILE A 30 -1.85 15.68 -5.25
C ILE A 30 -3.08 14.77 -5.35
N PRO A 31 -3.67 14.54 -6.55
CA PRO A 31 -4.84 13.68 -6.66
C PRO A 31 -4.42 12.28 -6.26
N VAL A 32 -5.16 11.66 -5.35
CA VAL A 32 -4.97 10.23 -5.06
C VAL A 32 -5.35 9.44 -6.30
N ARG A 33 -4.47 8.56 -6.72
CA ARG A 33 -4.66 7.68 -7.87
C ARG A 33 -5.14 6.33 -7.38
N SER A 34 -6.14 5.76 -8.04
CA SER A 34 -6.57 4.42 -7.69
C SER A 34 -5.55 3.38 -8.17
N MET A 35 -4.90 2.71 -7.22
CA MET A 35 -4.02 1.59 -7.49
C MET A 35 -4.81 0.38 -7.97
N LYS A 36 -5.96 0.10 -7.35
CA LYS A 36 -6.90 -0.94 -7.77
C LYS A 36 -7.25 -0.80 -9.25
N GLN A 37 -7.64 0.42 -9.67
CA GLN A 37 -8.00 0.67 -11.06
C GLN A 37 -6.79 0.56 -12.00
N ALA A 38 -5.64 1.10 -11.60
CA ALA A 38 -4.41 1.04 -12.39
C ALA A 38 -3.97 -0.41 -12.66
N LEU A 39 -4.07 -1.27 -11.65
CA LEU A 39 -3.75 -2.69 -11.78
C LEU A 39 -4.79 -3.44 -12.63
N ALA A 40 -6.08 -3.19 -12.40
CA ALA A 40 -7.17 -3.87 -13.12
C ALA A 40 -7.24 -3.50 -14.60
N SER A 41 -6.87 -2.26 -14.98
CA SER A 41 -6.88 -1.79 -16.36
C SER A 41 -5.58 -2.04 -17.12
N SER A 42 -4.53 -2.46 -16.42
CA SER A 42 -3.21 -2.69 -17.02
C SER A 42 -3.09 -4.08 -17.65
N PRO A 43 -2.43 -4.21 -18.81
CA PRO A 43 -2.15 -5.51 -19.39
C PRO A 43 -1.14 -6.35 -18.59
N THR A 44 -0.35 -5.72 -17.72
CA THR A 44 0.69 -6.39 -16.93
C THR A 44 0.32 -6.53 -15.45
N GLY A 45 -0.40 -5.56 -14.87
CA GLY A 45 -0.76 -5.53 -13.46
C GLY A 45 0.45 -5.49 -12.51
N ILE A 46 1.62 -5.05 -12.95
CA ILE A 46 2.86 -5.12 -12.17
C ILE A 46 2.97 -3.95 -11.19
N ILE A 47 3.20 -4.28 -9.91
CA ILE A 47 3.70 -3.35 -8.89
C ILE A 47 5.22 -3.51 -8.79
N ALA A 48 5.99 -2.50 -9.21
CA ALA A 48 7.44 -2.53 -9.10
C ALA A 48 7.91 -2.00 -7.74
N GLU A 49 8.80 -2.72 -7.07
CA GLU A 49 9.24 -2.38 -5.71
C GLU A 49 10.56 -1.62 -5.69
N PHE A 50 10.57 -0.46 -5.04
CA PHE A 50 11.78 0.30 -4.72
C PHE A 50 12.21 0.04 -3.29
N LYS A 51 13.40 -0.56 -3.13
CA LYS A 51 14.09 -0.75 -1.85
C LYS A 51 15.59 -0.78 -2.01
N ARG A 52 16.33 -0.32 -1.01
CA ARG A 52 17.80 -0.32 -1.00
C ARG A 52 18.39 -1.51 -0.28
N ARG A 53 17.64 -2.10 0.67
CA ARG A 53 18.10 -3.13 1.60
C ARG A 53 17.03 -4.19 1.83
N SER A 54 17.41 -5.36 2.27
CA SER A 54 16.48 -6.37 2.82
C SER A 54 17.12 -7.12 3.98
N PRO A 55 16.31 -7.63 4.93
CA PRO A 55 16.82 -8.43 6.06
C PRO A 55 17.64 -9.65 5.62
N SER A 56 17.25 -10.28 4.52
CA SER A 56 17.90 -11.52 4.03
C SER A 56 19.15 -11.29 3.20
N LYS A 57 19.32 -10.12 2.57
CA LYS A 57 20.44 -9.83 1.64
C LYS A 57 21.32 -8.66 2.06
N GLY A 58 20.95 -7.93 3.13
CA GLY A 58 21.60 -6.67 3.46
C GLY A 58 21.38 -5.61 2.41
N TRP A 59 22.38 -4.76 2.14
CA TRP A 59 22.33 -3.76 1.09
C TRP A 59 22.29 -4.41 -0.29
N ILE A 60 21.26 -4.06 -1.08
CA ILE A 60 21.07 -4.50 -2.47
C ILE A 60 21.64 -3.42 -3.40
N HIS A 61 21.27 -2.17 -3.15
CA HIS A 61 21.75 -1.00 -3.88
C HIS A 61 21.64 0.24 -2.98
N GLU A 62 22.63 0.47 -2.14
CA GLU A 62 22.62 1.52 -1.11
C GLU A 62 22.43 2.92 -1.68
N THR A 63 23.04 3.19 -2.84
CA THR A 63 23.00 4.50 -3.51
C THR A 63 21.82 4.68 -4.46
N ALA A 64 20.88 3.74 -4.52
CA ALA A 64 19.69 3.86 -5.38
C ALA A 64 18.86 5.09 -5.00
N ARG A 65 18.45 5.84 -6.01
CA ARG A 65 17.75 7.13 -5.85
C ARG A 65 16.27 6.99 -6.15
N ALA A 66 15.46 7.52 -5.25
CA ALA A 66 14.00 7.50 -5.38
C ALA A 66 13.50 8.44 -6.50
N GLU A 67 14.31 9.39 -6.93
CA GLU A 67 14.03 10.27 -8.06
C GLU A 67 14.20 9.57 -9.40
N GLU A 68 14.97 8.50 -9.46
CA GLU A 68 15.35 7.84 -10.72
C GLU A 68 14.64 6.51 -10.93
N ILE A 69 14.69 5.62 -9.92
CA ILE A 69 14.24 4.24 -10.07
C ILE A 69 12.72 4.12 -10.27
N PRO A 70 11.85 4.80 -9.47
CA PRO A 70 10.41 4.74 -9.70
C PRO A 70 9.99 5.26 -11.08
N ALA A 71 10.64 6.32 -11.59
CA ALA A 71 10.36 6.84 -12.91
C ALA A 71 10.80 5.87 -14.02
N ALA A 72 11.91 5.15 -13.82
CA ALA A 72 12.33 4.09 -14.73
C ALA A 72 11.34 2.91 -14.72
N TYR A 73 10.76 2.55 -13.58
CA TYR A 73 9.72 1.52 -13.49
C TYR A 73 8.46 1.92 -14.27
N GLU A 74 7.98 3.16 -14.12
CA GLU A 74 6.85 3.68 -14.90
C GLU A 74 7.15 3.62 -16.40
N THR A 75 8.33 4.08 -16.82
CA THR A 75 8.77 4.03 -18.23
C THR A 75 8.83 2.59 -18.76
N ALA A 76 9.18 1.62 -17.91
CA ALA A 76 9.19 0.20 -18.24
C ALA A 76 7.80 -0.46 -18.25
N GLY A 77 6.72 0.29 -17.93
CA GLY A 77 5.34 -0.20 -18.00
C GLY A 77 4.80 -0.78 -16.69
N ALA A 78 5.41 -0.45 -15.54
CA ALA A 78 4.81 -0.77 -14.25
C ALA A 78 3.47 -0.04 -14.08
N SER A 79 2.49 -0.73 -13.50
CA SER A 79 1.14 -0.19 -13.24
C SER A 79 1.10 0.62 -11.96
N ALA A 80 1.97 0.30 -11.02
CA ALA A 80 2.15 0.98 -9.74
C ALA A 80 3.57 0.78 -9.23
N VAL A 81 3.95 1.57 -8.23
CA VAL A 81 5.24 1.43 -7.53
C VAL A 81 4.98 1.24 -6.05
N SER A 82 5.65 0.26 -5.42
CA SER A 82 5.75 0.17 -3.97
C SER A 82 7.07 0.76 -3.49
N ILE A 83 7.03 1.63 -2.48
CA ILE A 83 8.21 2.29 -1.91
C ILE A 83 8.32 1.93 -0.43
N LEU A 84 9.40 1.25 -0.06
CA LEU A 84 9.70 0.90 1.33
C LEU A 84 10.03 2.16 2.13
N THR A 85 9.40 2.33 3.30
CA THR A 85 9.64 3.50 4.16
C THR A 85 10.25 3.14 5.52
N ASP A 86 10.45 1.86 5.82
CA ASP A 86 11.20 1.41 6.98
C ASP A 86 12.72 1.57 6.75
N GLU A 87 13.36 2.35 7.63
CA GLU A 87 14.79 2.64 7.53
C GLU A 87 15.64 1.45 7.98
N LYS A 88 15.28 0.86 9.11
CA LYS A 88 16.11 -0.14 9.80
C LYS A 88 16.30 -1.41 8.98
N PHE A 89 15.23 -1.94 8.40
CA PHE A 89 15.24 -3.21 7.70
C PHE A 89 15.42 -3.08 6.19
N PHE A 90 14.90 -1.98 5.61
CA PHE A 90 14.84 -1.83 4.15
C PHE A 90 15.60 -0.63 3.59
N GLY A 91 16.21 0.20 4.45
CA GLY A 91 16.95 1.39 4.03
C GLY A 91 16.05 2.44 3.35
N GLY A 92 14.76 2.43 3.72
CA GLY A 92 13.75 3.31 3.16
C GLY A 92 13.51 4.57 3.99
N SER A 93 12.73 5.48 3.44
CA SER A 93 12.35 6.73 4.09
C SER A 93 11.03 7.26 3.53
N LEU A 94 10.26 7.97 4.34
CA LEU A 94 9.12 8.77 3.84
C LEU A 94 9.54 9.80 2.80
N GLN A 95 10.78 10.27 2.88
CA GLN A 95 11.33 11.20 1.90
C GLN A 95 11.40 10.57 0.49
N ASP A 96 11.57 9.26 0.38
CA ASP A 96 11.62 8.58 -0.91
C ASP A 96 10.29 8.71 -1.67
N ILE A 97 9.15 8.64 -0.97
CA ILE A 97 7.83 8.89 -1.58
C ILE A 97 7.73 10.36 -2.02
N ARG A 98 8.13 11.30 -1.16
CA ARG A 98 8.09 12.74 -1.51
C ARG A 98 8.93 13.07 -2.74
N MET A 99 10.09 12.42 -2.88
CA MET A 99 10.99 12.64 -4.02
C MET A 99 10.44 11.99 -5.31
N ALA A 100 9.87 10.81 -5.21
CA ALA A 100 9.30 10.09 -6.36
C ALA A 100 7.99 10.71 -6.85
N ARG A 101 7.10 11.15 -5.93
CA ARG A 101 5.74 11.57 -6.26
C ARG A 101 5.59 12.59 -7.39
N PRO A 102 6.37 13.70 -7.45
CA PRO A 102 6.26 14.68 -8.53
C PRO A 102 6.77 14.18 -9.89
N LEU A 103 7.49 13.05 -9.92
CA LEU A 103 8.18 12.54 -11.12
C LEU A 103 7.44 11.38 -11.80
N ILE A 104 6.39 10.82 -11.16
CA ILE A 104 5.64 9.69 -11.70
C ILE A 104 4.13 9.93 -11.67
N GLY A 105 3.44 9.42 -12.69
CA GLY A 105 1.99 9.49 -12.85
C GLY A 105 1.26 8.28 -12.25
N ILE A 106 1.93 7.15 -12.07
CA ILE A 106 1.35 5.92 -11.55
C ILE A 106 1.17 5.95 -10.02
N PRO A 107 0.26 5.12 -9.44
CA PRO A 107 0.03 5.04 -8.00
C PRO A 107 1.26 4.61 -7.21
N ILE A 108 1.39 5.14 -5.99
CA ILE A 108 2.44 4.77 -5.02
C ILE A 108 1.82 4.05 -3.82
N LEU A 109 2.28 2.83 -3.57
CA LEU A 109 2.03 2.10 -2.32
C LEU A 109 3.10 2.48 -1.30
N ARG A 110 2.70 3.03 -0.14
CA ARG A 110 3.59 3.06 1.03
C ARG A 110 3.73 1.66 1.59
N LYS A 111 4.89 1.06 1.42
CA LYS A 111 5.21 -0.26 1.95
C LYS A 111 5.95 -0.14 3.27
N ASP A 112 5.25 -0.42 4.35
CA ASP A 112 5.74 -0.31 5.74
C ASP A 112 4.93 -1.25 6.63
N PHE A 113 5.36 -1.49 7.86
CA PHE A 113 4.58 -2.14 8.90
C PHE A 113 3.62 -1.11 9.52
N ILE A 114 2.44 -0.98 8.94
CA ILE A 114 1.43 -0.02 9.39
C ILE A 114 0.59 -0.65 10.50
N ILE A 115 0.64 -0.05 11.68
CA ILE A 115 -0.04 -0.50 12.90
C ILE A 115 -0.75 0.64 13.66
N ASP A 116 -0.76 1.86 13.10
CA ASP A 116 -1.24 3.04 13.81
C ASP A 116 -1.68 4.13 12.82
N GLU A 117 -2.77 4.84 13.15
CA GLU A 117 -3.31 5.96 12.38
C GLU A 117 -2.25 7.01 12.02
N TYR A 118 -1.30 7.26 12.90
CA TYR A 118 -0.19 8.18 12.67
C TYR A 118 0.54 7.89 11.35
N GLN A 119 0.70 6.61 11.01
CA GLN A 119 1.38 6.22 9.78
C GLN A 119 0.49 6.45 8.55
N LEU A 120 -0.84 6.35 8.68
CA LEU A 120 -1.78 6.67 7.60
C LEU A 120 -1.73 8.16 7.26
N LEU A 121 -1.76 9.03 8.28
CA LEU A 121 -1.60 10.48 8.10
C LEU A 121 -0.28 10.82 7.41
N GLN A 122 0.82 10.19 7.84
CA GLN A 122 2.11 10.36 7.17
C GLN A 122 2.07 9.92 5.70
N ALA A 123 1.42 8.77 5.39
CA ALA A 123 1.29 8.28 4.02
C ALA A 123 0.57 9.30 3.13
N ARG A 124 -0.53 9.87 3.62
CA ARG A 124 -1.29 10.91 2.91
C ARG A 124 -0.45 12.15 2.65
N ILE A 125 0.26 12.65 3.68
CA ILE A 125 1.10 13.86 3.62
C ILE A 125 2.25 13.71 2.62
N VAL A 126 2.87 12.54 2.52
CA VAL A 126 3.99 12.32 1.60
C VAL A 126 3.55 12.02 0.17
N GLY A 127 2.25 11.82 -0.08
CA GLY A 127 1.68 11.62 -1.41
C GLY A 127 1.61 10.15 -1.85
N ALA A 128 1.48 9.22 -0.90
CA ALA A 128 1.07 7.86 -1.21
C ALA A 128 -0.39 7.82 -1.66
N ASP A 129 -0.74 6.84 -2.49
CA ASP A 129 -2.09 6.58 -2.99
C ASP A 129 -2.70 5.37 -2.28
N ALA A 130 -1.87 4.44 -1.84
CA ALA A 130 -2.29 3.25 -1.11
C ALA A 130 -1.33 2.92 0.04
N VAL A 131 -1.81 2.12 0.99
CA VAL A 131 -1.04 1.63 2.15
C VAL A 131 -1.12 0.12 2.24
N LEU A 132 -0.06 -0.49 2.80
CA LEU A 132 -0.01 -1.92 3.08
C LEU A 132 -0.51 -2.18 4.51
N LEU A 133 -1.51 -3.05 4.66
CA LEU A 133 -1.86 -3.67 5.94
C LEU A 133 -1.47 -5.15 5.89
N ILE A 134 -0.83 -5.66 6.93
CA ILE A 134 -0.33 -7.03 6.99
C ILE A 134 -1.13 -7.79 8.05
N ALA A 135 -1.91 -8.79 7.64
CA ALA A 135 -2.76 -9.57 8.55
C ALA A 135 -1.97 -10.17 9.73
N ALA A 136 -0.77 -10.66 9.48
CA ALA A 136 0.11 -11.21 10.52
C ALA A 136 0.56 -10.20 11.58
N CYS A 137 0.42 -8.89 11.34
CA CYS A 137 0.83 -7.82 12.25
C CYS A 137 -0.32 -7.17 13.01
N LEU A 138 -1.57 -7.52 12.70
CA LEU A 138 -2.79 -6.86 13.18
C LEU A 138 -3.81 -7.89 13.66
N THR A 139 -4.70 -7.49 14.55
CA THR A 139 -5.97 -8.18 14.76
C THR A 139 -6.95 -7.81 13.64
N GLN A 140 -8.03 -8.58 13.47
CA GLN A 140 -9.08 -8.27 12.49
C GLN A 140 -9.72 -6.89 12.77
N GLU A 141 -9.96 -6.56 14.05
CA GLU A 141 -10.52 -5.28 14.47
C GLU A 141 -9.58 -4.10 14.16
N GLU A 142 -8.29 -4.24 14.45
CA GLU A 142 -7.28 -3.23 14.10
C GLU A 142 -7.20 -3.04 12.57
N CYS A 143 -7.20 -4.14 11.80
CA CYS A 143 -7.19 -4.09 10.35
C CYS A 143 -8.42 -3.35 9.80
N ALA A 144 -9.64 -3.68 10.26
CA ALA A 144 -10.86 -3.00 9.85
C ALA A 144 -10.84 -1.50 10.23
N THR A 145 -10.37 -1.17 11.43
CA THR A 145 -10.25 0.22 11.90
C THR A 145 -9.28 1.01 11.03
N LEU A 146 -8.08 0.48 10.76
CA LEU A 146 -7.08 1.12 9.92
C LEU A 146 -7.55 1.26 8.46
N THR A 147 -8.30 0.27 7.95
CA THR A 147 -8.90 0.35 6.61
C THR A 147 -9.88 1.53 6.52
N ALA A 148 -10.81 1.65 7.47
CA ALA A 148 -11.76 2.76 7.50
C ALA A 148 -11.06 4.12 7.64
N GLN A 149 -10.01 4.21 8.46
CA GLN A 149 -9.21 5.42 8.60
C GLN A 149 -8.43 5.75 7.33
N ALA A 150 -7.88 4.75 6.62
CA ALA A 150 -7.20 4.96 5.34
C ALA A 150 -8.16 5.52 4.29
N HIS A 151 -9.37 4.96 4.19
CA HIS A 151 -10.42 5.45 3.28
C HIS A 151 -10.85 6.88 3.61
N ALA A 152 -10.99 7.23 4.90
CA ALA A 152 -11.29 8.60 5.31
C ALA A 152 -10.21 9.60 4.87
N LEU A 153 -8.98 9.14 4.65
CA LEU A 153 -7.87 9.92 4.11
C LEU A 153 -7.75 9.85 2.58
N GLY A 154 -8.64 9.10 1.92
CA GLY A 154 -8.61 8.86 0.47
C GLY A 154 -7.51 7.89 0.04
N LEU A 155 -6.97 7.08 0.95
CA LEU A 155 -5.97 6.06 0.64
C LEU A 155 -6.66 4.72 0.38
N GLU A 156 -6.20 3.99 -0.63
CA GLU A 156 -6.58 2.58 -0.83
C GLU A 156 -5.76 1.64 0.06
N VAL A 157 -6.30 0.44 0.32
CA VAL A 157 -5.68 -0.57 1.17
C VAL A 157 -5.34 -1.82 0.38
N LEU A 158 -4.05 -2.19 0.40
CA LEU A 158 -3.58 -3.51 0.02
C LEU A 158 -3.41 -4.35 1.29
N LEU A 159 -4.26 -5.38 1.46
CA LEU A 159 -4.16 -6.34 2.56
C LEU A 159 -3.24 -7.48 2.16
N GLU A 160 -2.11 -7.63 2.85
CA GLU A 160 -1.19 -8.76 2.67
C GLU A 160 -1.56 -9.92 3.60
N ILE A 161 -1.74 -11.10 3.02
CA ILE A 161 -2.02 -12.36 3.74
C ILE A 161 -0.98 -13.43 3.37
N HIS A 162 -0.74 -14.38 4.30
CA HIS A 162 0.25 -15.45 4.15
C HIS A 162 -0.37 -16.84 4.27
N THR A 163 -1.50 -16.94 4.96
CA THR A 163 -2.12 -18.21 5.35
C THR A 163 -3.61 -18.24 5.10
N PHE A 164 -4.20 -19.45 5.04
CA PHE A 164 -5.64 -19.61 4.91
C PHE A 164 -6.43 -19.02 6.07
N SER A 165 -5.90 -19.02 7.29
CA SER A 165 -6.57 -18.43 8.44
C SER A 165 -6.72 -16.92 8.32
N GLU A 166 -5.83 -16.26 7.59
CA GLU A 166 -5.87 -14.82 7.35
C GLU A 166 -6.91 -14.39 6.30
N LEU A 167 -7.53 -15.34 5.59
CA LEU A 167 -8.70 -15.05 4.75
C LEU A 167 -9.86 -14.42 5.54
N ALA A 168 -9.92 -14.64 6.85
CA ALA A 168 -10.90 -14.01 7.72
C ALA A 168 -10.75 -12.47 7.84
N TYR A 169 -9.63 -11.91 7.41
CA TYR A 169 -9.42 -10.46 7.35
C TYR A 169 -10.00 -9.82 6.09
N VAL A 170 -10.28 -10.62 5.06
CA VAL A 170 -10.80 -10.13 3.77
C VAL A 170 -12.28 -9.81 3.93
N ASN A 171 -12.64 -8.57 3.64
CA ASN A 171 -14.01 -8.05 3.68
C ASN A 171 -14.22 -7.04 2.53
N ALA A 172 -15.44 -6.51 2.40
CA ALA A 172 -15.81 -5.58 1.32
C ALA A 172 -15.02 -4.26 1.31
N ASP A 173 -14.46 -3.86 2.47
CA ASP A 173 -13.75 -2.59 2.59
C ASP A 173 -12.28 -2.67 2.14
N VAL A 174 -11.74 -3.90 1.93
CA VAL A 174 -10.39 -4.08 1.43
C VAL A 174 -10.36 -3.87 -0.09
N ASP A 175 -9.52 -2.94 -0.57
CA ASP A 175 -9.46 -2.61 -2.00
C ASP A 175 -8.74 -3.67 -2.82
N MET A 176 -7.66 -4.23 -2.27
CA MET A 176 -6.80 -5.22 -2.93
C MET A 176 -6.29 -6.24 -1.91
N VAL A 177 -6.15 -7.50 -2.34
CA VAL A 177 -5.55 -8.57 -1.53
C VAL A 177 -4.27 -9.05 -2.19
N GLY A 178 -3.18 -9.05 -1.45
CA GLY A 178 -1.89 -9.61 -1.85
C GLY A 178 -1.57 -10.89 -1.09
N VAL A 179 -1.12 -11.92 -1.78
CA VAL A 179 -0.66 -13.16 -1.15
C VAL A 179 0.86 -13.17 -1.10
N ASN A 180 1.43 -13.14 0.11
CA ASN A 180 2.87 -13.20 0.26
C ASN A 180 3.33 -14.67 0.38
N ASN A 181 4.09 -15.13 -0.61
CA ASN A 181 4.63 -16.49 -0.68
C ASN A 181 5.77 -16.77 0.29
N ARG A 182 6.36 -15.72 0.88
CA ARG A 182 7.47 -15.90 1.81
C ARG A 182 6.93 -16.07 3.22
N ASN A 183 7.23 -17.21 3.83
CA ASN A 183 7.00 -17.42 5.26
C ASN A 183 7.86 -16.45 6.06
N LEU A 184 7.25 -15.62 6.91
CA LEU A 184 7.96 -14.59 7.69
C LEU A 184 8.89 -15.16 8.77
N GLY A 185 8.63 -16.40 9.23
CA GLY A 185 9.47 -17.07 10.25
C GLY A 185 10.63 -17.86 9.66
N THR A 186 10.40 -18.58 8.56
CA THR A 186 11.40 -19.48 7.96
C THR A 186 12.12 -18.89 6.74
N PHE A 187 11.61 -17.79 6.19
CA PHE A 187 12.04 -17.15 4.92
C PHE A 187 11.97 -18.08 3.69
N VAL A 188 11.30 -19.23 3.80
CA VAL A 188 11.04 -20.13 2.68
C VAL A 188 9.94 -19.56 1.82
N THR A 189 10.11 -19.61 0.51
CA THR A 189 9.11 -19.18 -0.49
C THR A 189 8.41 -20.40 -1.06
N ASP A 190 7.06 -20.43 -0.99
CA ASP A 190 6.24 -21.48 -1.61
C ASP A 190 5.15 -20.85 -2.50
N VAL A 191 5.41 -20.83 -3.80
CA VAL A 191 4.49 -20.27 -4.80
C VAL A 191 3.17 -21.06 -4.86
N LYS A 192 3.15 -22.36 -4.55
CA LYS A 192 1.92 -23.18 -4.57
C LYS A 192 0.91 -22.70 -3.55
N ASN A 193 1.37 -22.13 -2.43
CA ASN A 193 0.50 -21.55 -1.41
C ASN A 193 -0.37 -20.43 -1.97
N SER A 194 0.20 -19.54 -2.83
CA SER A 194 -0.57 -18.47 -3.47
C SER A 194 -1.68 -18.99 -4.36
N PHE A 195 -1.42 -20.01 -5.16
CA PHE A 195 -2.46 -20.58 -6.03
C PHE A 195 -3.64 -21.12 -5.21
N HIS A 196 -3.35 -21.83 -4.11
CA HIS A 196 -4.39 -22.36 -3.23
C HIS A 196 -5.19 -21.24 -2.55
N ILE A 197 -4.52 -20.23 -2.04
CA ILE A 197 -5.18 -19.07 -1.41
C ILE A 197 -6.01 -18.30 -2.45
N ALA A 198 -5.46 -18.04 -3.64
CA ALA A 198 -6.16 -17.36 -4.73
C ALA A 198 -7.41 -18.12 -5.18
N GLU A 199 -7.36 -19.46 -5.26
CA GLU A 199 -8.52 -20.27 -5.57
C GLU A 199 -9.62 -20.14 -4.51
N LYS A 200 -9.25 -20.10 -3.23
CA LYS A 200 -10.20 -19.87 -2.12
C LYS A 200 -10.80 -18.47 -2.15
N LEU A 201 -9.98 -17.43 -2.42
CA LEU A 201 -10.48 -16.06 -2.56
C LEU A 201 -11.54 -15.95 -3.66
N ARG A 202 -11.35 -16.63 -4.81
CA ARG A 202 -12.34 -16.66 -5.90
C ARG A 202 -13.64 -17.39 -5.50
N GLN A 203 -13.61 -18.24 -4.49
CA GLN A 203 -14.77 -18.97 -3.98
C GLN A 203 -15.54 -18.19 -2.91
N ILE A 204 -15.00 -17.11 -2.38
CA ILE A 204 -15.73 -16.24 -1.44
C ILE A 204 -16.85 -15.57 -2.23
N PRO A 205 -18.15 -15.80 -1.86
CA PRO A 205 -19.26 -15.18 -2.58
C PRO A 205 -19.17 -13.68 -2.49
N ALA A 206 -19.45 -12.97 -3.60
CA ALA A 206 -19.52 -11.50 -3.59
C ALA A 206 -20.47 -10.99 -2.50
N THR A 207 -21.57 -11.72 -2.22
CA THR A 207 -22.50 -11.43 -1.12
C THR A 207 -21.89 -11.55 0.29
N ALA A 208 -20.80 -12.28 0.45
CA ALA A 208 -20.06 -12.33 1.71
C ALA A 208 -19.05 -11.18 1.84
N LEU A 209 -18.76 -10.52 0.72
CA LEU A 209 -17.92 -9.33 0.64
C LEU A 209 -18.76 -8.04 0.52
N ASP A 210 -20.08 -8.18 0.24
CA ASP A 210 -20.97 -7.03 0.02
C ASP A 210 -21.54 -6.44 1.30
N SER A 211 -21.11 -5.24 1.56
CA SER A 211 -22.03 -4.18 1.95
C SER A 211 -22.01 -3.12 0.83
N SER A 212 -22.85 -3.34 -0.22
CA SER A 212 -23.17 -2.43 -1.35
C SER A 212 -22.07 -2.13 -2.40
N ASP A 213 -22.32 -2.57 -3.64
CA ASP A 213 -21.87 -2.00 -4.94
C ASP A 213 -20.35 -1.86 -5.21
N SER A 214 -19.50 -2.79 -4.82
CA SER A 214 -18.10 -2.76 -5.27
C SER A 214 -17.77 -3.85 -6.29
N PRO A 215 -17.07 -3.51 -7.41
CA PRO A 215 -16.60 -4.50 -8.37
C PRO A 215 -15.56 -5.44 -7.75
N SER A 216 -15.46 -6.64 -8.26
CA SER A 216 -14.57 -7.72 -7.81
C SER A 216 -13.16 -7.25 -7.45
N LEU A 217 -12.68 -7.69 -6.27
CA LEU A 217 -11.31 -7.44 -5.81
C LEU A 217 -10.29 -7.99 -6.82
N PRO A 218 -9.33 -7.18 -7.30
CA PRO A 218 -8.22 -7.69 -8.10
C PRO A 218 -7.27 -8.51 -7.20
N LEU A 219 -6.97 -9.73 -7.63
CA LEU A 219 -5.92 -10.55 -7.04
C LEU A 219 -4.58 -10.13 -7.61
N LEU A 220 -3.63 -9.81 -6.75
CA LEU A 220 -2.24 -9.55 -7.10
C LEU A 220 -1.44 -10.82 -6.78
N GLU A 221 -0.90 -11.46 -7.79
CA GLU A 221 0.03 -12.60 -7.68
C GLU A 221 1.48 -12.15 -7.60
#